data_0634974d3730ac7cbf9f1ceb478e1e92
#
_entry.id   0634974d3730ac7cbf9f1ceb478e1e92
#
_cell.length_a   1.000
_cell.length_b   1.000
_cell.length_c   1.000
_cell.angle_alpha   90.00
_cell.angle_beta   90.00
_cell.angle_gamma   90.00
#
_symmetry.space_group_name_H-M   'P 1'
#
loop_
_entity.id
_entity.type
_entity.pdbx_description
1 polymer ?
#
loop_
_entity_poly.entity_id
_entity_poly.type
_entity_poly.pdbx_seq_one_letter_code
_entity_poly.pdbx_strand_id
1 'polypeptide(L)'
;MSEADDHELAAGVPQQYPACLSVVVPVYNEEATIRAVVGKLLRVPCLLEIIIVDDCSTDETGKLARELAETHQQVRVIRQEHNAGKTAALQTGFALTTGAIVIVQDADLEYDPADIYGVIRPILEGHAAAVFGSRFLVRRATRVLYFYHYVANKFLTFLSNALTNLNMTDVETGYKAFRGEIIRNMTIVSSGFGFEVEVVAKIAKLKVPIYEVPISYYGRTYDEGKKVALTDGLIAVWLVIRFNLFCSLRASFKELPQLQSRPLHLPGVTSNAQELGE
;
A
#
# COMPACT_ATOMS: atom_id res chain seq x y z
N MET A 1 30.21 5.38 3.90
CA MET A 1 29.22 4.29 3.85
C MET A 1 29.33 3.72 2.45
N SER A 2 29.79 2.50 2.32
CA SER A 2 30.27 1.94 1.06
C SER A 2 29.14 1.27 0.29
N GLU A 3 29.26 1.25 -1.04
CA GLU A 3 28.42 0.51 -1.99
C GLU A 3 28.24 -1.00 -1.65
N ALA A 4 28.99 -1.50 -0.66
CA ALA A 4 28.91 -2.87 -0.18
C ALA A 4 27.62 -3.18 0.61
N ASP A 5 27.02 -2.21 1.31
CA ASP A 5 25.81 -2.43 2.11
C ASP A 5 24.54 -2.53 1.26
N ASP A 6 24.53 -1.91 0.06
CA ASP A 6 23.40 -2.01 -0.89
C ASP A 6 23.41 -3.35 -1.65
N HIS A 7 24.56 -4.00 -1.79
CA HIS A 7 24.68 -5.31 -2.43
C HIS A 7 24.20 -6.48 -1.55
N GLU A 8 24.24 -6.36 -0.23
CA GLU A 8 23.87 -7.46 0.67
C GLU A 8 22.34 -7.64 0.77
N LEU A 9 21.57 -6.59 0.52
CA LEU A 9 20.07 -6.66 0.42
C LEU A 9 19.59 -7.16 -0.93
N ALA A 10 20.39 -7.00 -1.99
CA ALA A 10 20.05 -7.50 -3.33
C ALA A 10 20.49 -8.96 -3.54
N ALA A 11 21.47 -9.45 -2.76
CA ALA A 11 22.08 -10.77 -2.94
C ALA A 11 21.31 -11.94 -2.30
N GLY A 12 20.19 -11.69 -1.62
CA GLY A 12 19.46 -12.70 -0.85
C GLY A 12 18.02 -13.00 -1.26
N VAL A 13 17.54 -12.46 -2.39
CA VAL A 13 16.18 -12.79 -2.87
C VAL A 13 16.29 -14.04 -3.76
N PRO A 14 15.96 -15.24 -3.26
CA PRO A 14 15.82 -16.38 -4.15
C PRO A 14 14.73 -16.03 -5.15
N GLN A 15 14.95 -16.33 -6.41
CA GLN A 15 13.93 -16.30 -7.49
C GLN A 15 12.83 -17.35 -7.22
N GLN A 16 12.35 -17.38 -5.99
CA GLN A 16 11.56 -18.48 -5.40
C GLN A 16 10.04 -18.25 -5.56
N TYR A 17 9.66 -16.99 -5.86
CA TYR A 17 8.25 -16.66 -6.03
C TYR A 17 7.94 -16.24 -7.46
N PRO A 18 6.89 -16.79 -8.07
CA PRO A 18 6.43 -16.38 -9.40
C PRO A 18 5.92 -14.93 -9.37
N ALA A 19 5.73 -14.34 -10.54
CA ALA A 19 5.11 -13.03 -10.67
C ALA A 19 3.68 -13.07 -10.07
N CYS A 20 3.48 -12.35 -8.97
CA CYS A 20 2.24 -12.42 -8.19
C CYS A 20 1.82 -11.06 -7.59
N LEU A 21 2.65 -10.02 -7.77
CA LEU A 21 2.45 -8.70 -7.17
C LEU A 21 1.81 -7.74 -8.18
N SER A 22 0.65 -7.19 -7.86
CA SER A 22 0.08 -6.02 -8.51
C SER A 22 0.39 -4.77 -7.68
N VAL A 23 0.95 -3.75 -8.33
CA VAL A 23 1.21 -2.44 -7.71
C VAL A 23 0.22 -1.44 -8.27
N VAL A 24 -0.57 -0.80 -7.40
CA VAL A 24 -1.50 0.27 -7.78
C VAL A 24 -0.86 1.62 -7.48
N VAL A 25 -0.74 2.45 -8.51
CA VAL A 25 -0.09 3.77 -8.46
C VAL A 25 -1.13 4.85 -8.80
N PRO A 26 -1.78 5.48 -7.79
CA PRO A 26 -2.62 6.64 -8.04
C PRO A 26 -1.72 7.84 -8.36
N VAL A 27 -2.04 8.59 -9.43
CA VAL A 27 -1.24 9.76 -9.83
C VAL A 27 -2.13 10.97 -10.13
N TYR A 28 -1.68 12.14 -9.69
CA TYR A 28 -2.27 13.43 -10.06
C TYR A 28 -1.19 14.53 -10.04
N ASN A 29 -0.81 15.02 -11.21
CA ASN A 29 0.22 16.04 -11.41
C ASN A 29 1.57 15.64 -10.77
N GLU A 30 2.11 14.51 -11.24
CA GLU A 30 3.38 13.92 -10.78
C GLU A 30 4.35 13.70 -11.98
N GLU A 31 4.38 14.63 -12.94
CA GLU A 31 5.23 14.56 -14.12
C GLU A 31 6.72 14.44 -13.78
N ALA A 32 7.15 15.05 -12.66
CA ALA A 32 8.54 15.04 -12.22
C ALA A 32 9.00 13.68 -11.68
N THR A 33 8.10 12.86 -11.19
CA THR A 33 8.43 11.66 -10.39
C THR A 33 7.98 10.34 -11.00
N ILE A 34 6.94 10.35 -11.84
CA ILE A 34 6.30 9.13 -12.36
C ILE A 34 7.27 8.18 -13.07
N ARG A 35 8.20 8.70 -13.92
CA ARG A 35 9.19 7.87 -14.60
C ARG A 35 10.14 7.19 -13.61
N ALA A 36 10.59 7.91 -12.60
CA ALA A 36 11.50 7.38 -11.58
C ALA A 36 10.83 6.31 -10.72
N VAL A 37 9.56 6.53 -10.31
CA VAL A 37 8.78 5.55 -9.54
C VAL A 37 8.61 4.27 -10.35
N VAL A 38 8.11 4.36 -11.59
CA VAL A 38 7.90 3.18 -12.44
C VAL A 38 9.22 2.46 -12.72
N GLY A 39 10.32 3.19 -12.99
CA GLY A 39 11.63 2.60 -13.22
C GLY A 39 12.16 1.82 -11.99
N LYS A 40 11.85 2.26 -10.76
CA LYS A 40 12.15 1.51 -9.54
C LYS A 40 11.22 0.31 -9.37
N LEU A 41 9.91 0.46 -9.63
CA LEU A 41 8.92 -0.62 -9.53
C LEU A 41 9.21 -1.79 -10.45
N LEU A 42 9.69 -1.54 -11.67
CA LEU A 42 10.06 -2.58 -12.62
C LEU A 42 11.20 -3.50 -12.14
N ARG A 43 11.92 -3.09 -11.08
CA ARG A 43 12.99 -3.89 -10.46
C ARG A 43 12.51 -4.68 -9.24
N VAL A 44 11.26 -4.50 -8.82
CA VAL A 44 10.71 -5.18 -7.65
C VAL A 44 10.55 -6.67 -7.93
N PRO A 45 11.07 -7.55 -7.05
CA PRO A 45 10.85 -9.00 -7.19
C PRO A 45 9.37 -9.37 -7.20
N CYS A 46 9.02 -10.42 -7.90
CA CYS A 46 7.64 -10.95 -8.02
C CYS A 46 6.65 -10.00 -8.68
N LEU A 47 7.10 -8.91 -9.32
CA LEU A 47 6.22 -7.98 -10.01
C LEU A 47 5.48 -8.69 -11.14
N LEU A 48 4.15 -8.62 -11.09
CA LEU A 48 3.25 -9.09 -12.15
C LEU A 48 2.82 -7.91 -13.02
N GLU A 49 2.33 -6.83 -12.39
CA GLU A 49 1.79 -5.68 -13.10
C GLU A 49 1.88 -4.39 -12.26
N ILE A 50 1.94 -3.26 -12.95
CA ILE A 50 1.82 -1.91 -12.39
C ILE A 50 0.56 -1.29 -13.01
N ILE A 51 -0.39 -0.89 -12.18
CA ILE A 51 -1.62 -0.22 -12.60
C ILE A 51 -1.52 1.24 -12.20
N ILE A 52 -1.24 2.11 -13.17
CA ILE A 52 -1.22 3.55 -12.99
C ILE A 52 -2.64 4.07 -13.22
N VAL A 53 -3.19 4.76 -12.22
CA VAL A 53 -4.49 5.42 -12.34
C VAL A 53 -4.29 6.92 -12.31
N ASP A 54 -4.38 7.56 -13.46
CA ASP A 54 -4.28 9.01 -13.65
C ASP A 54 -5.63 9.67 -13.28
N ASP A 55 -5.64 10.36 -12.15
CA ASP A 55 -6.81 11.06 -11.61
C ASP A 55 -7.05 12.40 -12.32
N CYS A 56 -7.06 12.37 -13.65
CA CYS A 56 -7.28 13.51 -14.53
C CYS A 56 -6.20 14.60 -14.40
N SER A 57 -4.91 14.23 -14.42
CA SER A 57 -3.79 15.17 -14.37
C SER A 57 -3.87 16.24 -15.47
N THR A 58 -3.44 17.46 -15.13
CA THR A 58 -3.44 18.63 -16.00
C THR A 58 -2.06 18.98 -16.56
N ASP A 59 -1.02 18.29 -16.11
CA ASP A 59 0.37 18.36 -16.55
C ASP A 59 0.70 17.20 -17.53
N GLU A 60 1.99 16.97 -17.80
CA GLU A 60 2.46 15.90 -18.71
C GLU A 60 2.33 14.48 -18.10
N THR A 61 1.88 14.31 -16.84
CA THR A 61 1.79 13.00 -16.15
C THR A 61 1.07 11.95 -17.00
N GLY A 62 -0.12 12.29 -17.52
CA GLY A 62 -0.93 11.35 -18.28
C GLY A 62 -0.29 10.93 -19.62
N LYS A 63 0.53 11.80 -20.25
CA LYS A 63 1.30 11.46 -21.43
C LYS A 63 2.46 10.55 -21.09
N LEU A 64 3.23 10.90 -20.06
CA LEU A 64 4.37 10.10 -19.59
C LEU A 64 3.94 8.69 -19.14
N ALA A 65 2.79 8.58 -18.48
CA ALA A 65 2.24 7.29 -18.08
C ALA A 65 1.90 6.41 -19.29
N ARG A 66 1.30 6.97 -20.35
CA ARG A 66 1.03 6.21 -21.61
C ARG A 66 2.32 5.75 -22.29
N GLU A 67 3.33 6.60 -22.40
CA GLU A 67 4.63 6.22 -22.95
C GLU A 67 5.28 5.07 -22.17
N LEU A 68 5.13 5.06 -20.84
CA LEU A 68 5.61 3.96 -20.01
C LEU A 68 4.85 2.65 -20.28
N ALA A 69 3.53 2.72 -20.49
CA ALA A 69 2.73 1.54 -20.83
C ALA A 69 3.03 0.99 -22.24
N GLU A 70 3.34 1.86 -23.19
CA GLU A 70 3.78 1.44 -24.54
C GLU A 70 5.14 0.74 -24.52
N THR A 71 6.01 1.14 -23.59
CA THR A 71 7.39 0.62 -23.49
C THR A 71 7.48 -0.64 -22.62
N HIS A 72 6.59 -0.82 -21.63
CA HIS A 72 6.66 -1.89 -20.65
C HIS A 72 5.35 -2.67 -20.58
N GLN A 73 5.36 -3.94 -20.98
CA GLN A 73 4.16 -4.81 -20.99
C GLN A 73 3.51 -4.99 -19.61
N GLN A 74 4.26 -4.83 -18.52
CA GLN A 74 3.77 -4.92 -17.16
C GLN A 74 3.03 -3.66 -16.71
N VAL A 75 3.10 -2.55 -17.45
CA VAL A 75 2.49 -1.27 -17.10
C VAL A 75 1.16 -1.10 -17.82
N ARG A 76 0.12 -0.81 -17.04
CA ARG A 76 -1.21 -0.47 -17.55
C ARG A 76 -1.61 0.89 -17.03
N VAL A 77 -2.23 1.71 -17.88
CA VAL A 77 -2.66 3.07 -17.52
C VAL A 77 -4.16 3.22 -17.72
N ILE A 78 -4.80 3.77 -16.72
CA ILE A 78 -6.20 4.16 -16.74
C ILE A 78 -6.28 5.64 -16.40
N ARG A 79 -6.99 6.43 -17.19
CA ARG A 79 -7.28 7.83 -16.88
C ARG A 79 -8.73 7.98 -16.45
N GLN A 80 -8.96 8.67 -15.35
CA GLN A 80 -10.30 9.01 -14.89
C GLN A 80 -10.87 10.19 -15.71
N GLU A 81 -12.19 10.28 -15.83
CA GLU A 81 -12.86 11.34 -16.56
C GLU A 81 -12.75 12.70 -15.88
N HIS A 82 -12.66 12.71 -14.55
CA HIS A 82 -12.49 13.90 -13.71
C HIS A 82 -11.66 13.56 -12.48
N ASN A 83 -11.08 14.57 -11.85
CA ASN A 83 -10.37 14.39 -10.58
C ASN A 83 -11.37 14.01 -9.47
N ALA A 84 -11.28 12.77 -9.00
CA ALA A 84 -12.12 12.21 -7.96
C ALA A 84 -11.36 11.92 -6.65
N GLY A 85 -10.05 12.19 -6.63
CA GLY A 85 -9.14 12.03 -5.50
C GLY A 85 -8.52 10.65 -5.37
N LYS A 86 -7.49 10.56 -4.52
CA LYS A 86 -6.65 9.36 -4.32
C LYS A 86 -7.48 8.10 -4.08
N THR A 87 -8.46 8.15 -3.20
CA THR A 87 -9.29 6.98 -2.87
C THR A 87 -10.04 6.43 -4.10
N ALA A 88 -10.61 7.29 -4.95
CA ALA A 88 -11.29 6.88 -6.16
C ALA A 88 -10.34 6.25 -7.17
N ALA A 89 -9.13 6.83 -7.32
CA ALA A 89 -8.08 6.25 -8.15
C ALA A 89 -7.67 4.86 -7.64
N LEU A 90 -7.52 4.69 -6.33
CA LEU A 90 -7.22 3.38 -5.72
C LEU A 90 -8.34 2.36 -5.95
N GLN A 91 -9.61 2.74 -5.81
CA GLN A 91 -10.75 1.85 -6.10
C GLN A 91 -10.72 1.34 -7.54
N THR A 92 -10.48 2.25 -8.49
CA THR A 92 -10.34 1.90 -9.91
C THR A 92 -9.17 0.94 -10.11
N GLY A 93 -8.02 1.23 -9.52
CA GLY A 93 -6.84 0.40 -9.62
C GLY A 93 -7.06 -1.00 -9.02
N PHE A 94 -7.59 -1.11 -7.82
CA PHE A 94 -7.85 -2.40 -7.16
C PHE A 94 -8.77 -3.31 -7.95
N ALA A 95 -9.81 -2.76 -8.58
CA ALA A 95 -10.73 -3.52 -9.41
C ALA A 95 -10.07 -4.19 -10.62
N LEU A 96 -8.93 -3.66 -11.07
CA LEU A 96 -8.20 -4.10 -12.25
C LEU A 96 -7.02 -5.03 -11.92
N THR A 97 -6.68 -5.17 -10.64
CA THR A 97 -5.55 -6.03 -10.22
C THR A 97 -5.87 -7.51 -10.42
N THR A 98 -4.86 -8.27 -10.84
CA THR A 98 -4.96 -9.73 -11.04
C THR A 98 -4.03 -10.50 -10.09
N GLY A 99 -3.04 -9.85 -9.51
CA GLY A 99 -2.05 -10.46 -8.64
C GLY A 99 -2.62 -11.04 -7.36
N ALA A 100 -1.94 -12.06 -6.84
CA ALA A 100 -2.27 -12.67 -5.56
C ALA A 100 -2.01 -11.71 -4.38
N ILE A 101 -1.07 -10.79 -4.57
CA ILE A 101 -0.76 -9.70 -3.62
C ILE A 101 -0.99 -8.37 -4.34
N VAL A 102 -1.55 -7.41 -3.62
CA VAL A 102 -1.77 -6.04 -4.10
C VAL A 102 -1.14 -5.07 -3.11
N ILE A 103 -0.35 -4.12 -3.59
CA ILE A 103 0.23 -3.04 -2.79
C ILE A 103 -0.10 -1.68 -3.41
N VAL A 104 -0.22 -0.67 -2.56
CA VAL A 104 -0.31 0.74 -2.98
C VAL A 104 1.09 1.34 -3.01
N GLN A 105 1.40 2.10 -4.06
CA GLN A 105 2.60 2.92 -4.20
C GLN A 105 2.22 4.34 -4.59
N ASP A 106 2.53 5.31 -3.75
CA ASP A 106 2.36 6.72 -4.10
C ASP A 106 3.42 7.15 -5.13
N ALA A 107 3.05 8.03 -6.05
CA ALA A 107 3.91 8.44 -7.16
C ALA A 107 4.95 9.52 -6.80
N ASP A 108 4.93 10.00 -5.57
CA ASP A 108 5.68 11.17 -5.10
C ASP A 108 7.09 10.88 -4.57
N LEU A 109 7.53 9.61 -4.59
CA LEU A 109 8.82 9.14 -4.05
C LEU A 109 8.99 9.35 -2.53
N GLU A 110 7.93 9.69 -1.79
CA GLU A 110 8.03 9.72 -0.32
C GLU A 110 8.27 8.32 0.26
N TYR A 111 7.75 7.27 -0.40
CA TYR A 111 8.02 5.86 -0.09
C TYR A 111 8.96 5.25 -1.12
N ASP A 112 9.96 4.48 -0.65
CA ASP A 112 10.90 3.82 -1.57
C ASP A 112 10.37 2.46 -2.04
N PRO A 113 10.24 2.23 -3.36
CA PRO A 113 9.89 0.92 -3.90
C PRO A 113 10.83 -0.22 -3.50
N ALA A 114 12.06 0.07 -3.08
CA ALA A 114 12.99 -0.92 -2.56
C ALA A 114 12.48 -1.61 -1.27
N ASP A 115 11.59 -0.98 -0.51
CA ASP A 115 11.01 -1.56 0.70
C ASP A 115 9.86 -2.53 0.39
N ILE A 116 9.31 -2.54 -0.83
CA ILE A 116 8.12 -3.34 -1.22
C ILE A 116 8.32 -4.81 -0.89
N TYR A 117 9.48 -5.40 -1.20
CA TYR A 117 9.72 -6.80 -0.91
C TYR A 117 9.62 -7.10 0.58
N GLY A 118 10.18 -6.24 1.43
CA GLY A 118 10.05 -6.37 2.89
C GLY A 118 8.60 -6.27 3.37
N VAL A 119 7.79 -5.42 2.72
CA VAL A 119 6.36 -5.25 3.05
C VAL A 119 5.55 -6.48 2.65
N ILE A 120 5.77 -7.06 1.47
CA ILE A 120 4.97 -8.19 0.99
C ILE A 120 5.45 -9.54 1.53
N ARG A 121 6.65 -9.62 2.05
CA ARG A 121 7.28 -10.87 2.51
C ARG A 121 6.43 -11.64 3.52
N PRO A 122 5.82 -11.05 4.57
CA PRO A 122 4.95 -11.79 5.48
C PRO A 122 3.72 -12.41 4.80
N ILE A 123 3.23 -11.81 3.69
CA ILE A 123 2.13 -12.38 2.91
C ILE A 123 2.63 -13.54 2.05
N LEU A 124 3.80 -13.39 1.42
CA LEU A 124 4.43 -14.45 0.62
C LEU A 124 4.72 -15.70 1.45
N GLU A 125 5.18 -15.51 2.68
CA GLU A 125 5.45 -16.58 3.65
C GLU A 125 4.18 -17.17 4.30
N GLY A 126 3.00 -16.61 4.01
CA GLY A 126 1.71 -17.09 4.53
C GLY A 126 1.42 -16.66 5.97
N HIS A 127 2.23 -15.79 6.56
CA HIS A 127 2.06 -15.31 7.93
C HIS A 127 1.01 -14.20 8.05
N ALA A 128 0.79 -13.42 6.99
CA ALA A 128 -0.10 -12.27 7.01
C ALA A 128 -1.15 -12.32 5.91
N ALA A 129 -2.30 -11.72 6.18
CA ALA A 129 -3.34 -11.42 5.20
C ALA A 129 -3.25 -9.96 4.70
N ALA A 130 -2.71 -9.09 5.55
CA ALA A 130 -2.37 -7.71 5.21
C ALA A 130 -1.09 -7.29 5.96
N VAL A 131 -0.32 -6.40 5.33
CA VAL A 131 0.89 -5.81 5.92
C VAL A 131 0.88 -4.31 5.71
N PHE A 132 1.17 -3.58 6.76
CA PHE A 132 1.26 -2.13 6.74
C PHE A 132 2.70 -1.69 7.00
N GLY A 133 3.19 -0.76 6.20
CA GLY A 133 4.46 -0.10 6.48
C GLY A 133 4.30 0.83 7.68
N SER A 134 5.32 0.99 8.50
CA SER A 134 5.33 2.00 9.56
C SER A 134 6.55 2.91 9.42
N ARG A 135 6.30 4.21 9.43
CA ARG A 135 7.30 5.27 9.45
C ARG A 135 7.96 5.43 10.84
N PHE A 136 7.36 4.79 11.86
CA PHE A 136 7.79 4.91 13.26
C PHE A 136 8.49 3.68 13.81
N LEU A 137 8.51 2.57 13.07
CA LEU A 137 9.36 1.42 13.35
C LEU A 137 10.74 1.68 12.73
N VAL A 138 11.71 2.03 13.57
CA VAL A 138 13.03 2.47 13.09
C VAL A 138 13.95 1.28 12.83
N ARG A 139 14.41 1.13 11.58
CA ARG A 139 15.55 0.26 11.23
C ARG A 139 16.65 1.00 10.47
N ARG A 140 16.38 2.18 9.94
CA ARG A 140 17.31 3.02 9.15
C ARG A 140 17.18 4.48 9.53
N ALA A 141 18.03 5.34 8.96
CA ALA A 141 17.90 6.78 9.09
C ALA A 141 16.55 7.25 8.60
N THR A 142 15.86 8.06 9.41
CA THR A 142 14.54 8.60 9.10
C THR A 142 14.59 10.12 9.15
N ARG A 143 14.00 10.81 8.17
CA ARG A 143 13.91 12.26 8.17
C ARG A 143 13.05 12.72 9.34
N VAL A 144 13.61 13.58 10.19
CA VAL A 144 12.85 14.22 11.29
C VAL A 144 11.92 15.26 10.69
N LEU A 145 10.62 15.11 10.92
CA LEU A 145 9.58 15.97 10.39
C LEU A 145 8.89 16.76 11.50
N TYR A 146 7.77 17.41 11.16
CA TYR A 146 7.05 18.32 12.05
C TYR A 146 6.43 17.61 13.25
N PHE A 147 6.70 18.09 14.44
CA PHE A 147 6.22 17.54 15.70
C PHE A 147 4.69 17.42 15.77
N TYR A 148 3.95 18.45 15.33
CA TYR A 148 2.48 18.43 15.38
C TYR A 148 1.86 17.40 14.45
N HIS A 149 2.46 17.11 13.31
CA HIS A 149 2.03 16.02 12.42
C HIS A 149 2.25 14.65 13.07
N TYR A 150 3.37 14.52 13.78
CA TYR A 150 3.63 13.29 14.54
C TYR A 150 2.59 13.09 15.64
N VAL A 151 2.28 14.12 16.43
CA VAL A 151 1.28 14.05 17.50
C VAL A 151 -0.11 13.73 16.94
N ALA A 152 -0.52 14.38 15.85
CA ALA A 152 -1.80 14.13 15.20
C ALA A 152 -1.89 12.67 14.70
N ASN A 153 -0.86 12.15 14.04
CA ASN A 153 -0.83 10.76 13.60
C ASN A 153 -0.88 9.78 14.79
N LYS A 154 -0.13 10.05 15.87
CA LYS A 154 -0.15 9.21 17.07
C LYS A 154 -1.53 9.20 17.73
N PHE A 155 -2.23 10.33 17.75
CA PHE A 155 -3.60 10.41 18.27
C PHE A 155 -4.57 9.61 17.42
N LEU A 156 -4.52 9.74 16.07
CA LEU A 156 -5.35 8.96 15.16
C LEU A 156 -5.08 7.45 15.29
N THR A 157 -3.80 7.08 15.37
CA THR A 157 -3.38 5.69 15.56
C THR A 157 -3.89 5.13 16.90
N PHE A 158 -3.76 5.90 17.98
CA PHE A 158 -4.30 5.51 19.29
C PHE A 158 -5.82 5.29 19.24
N LEU A 159 -6.56 6.22 18.65
CA LEU A 159 -8.02 6.10 18.51
C LEU A 159 -8.41 4.89 17.66
N SER A 160 -7.72 4.67 16.55
CA SER A 160 -7.92 3.49 15.70
C SER A 160 -7.65 2.19 16.48
N ASN A 161 -6.54 2.11 17.18
CA ASN A 161 -6.16 0.94 17.99
C ASN A 161 -7.19 0.65 19.08
N ALA A 162 -7.68 1.68 19.77
CA ALA A 162 -8.70 1.53 20.83
C ALA A 162 -10.01 0.96 20.27
N LEU A 163 -10.40 1.32 19.04
CA LEU A 163 -11.64 0.87 18.43
C LEU A 163 -11.51 -0.46 17.68
N THR A 164 -10.33 -0.79 17.16
CA THR A 164 -10.07 -2.04 16.41
C THR A 164 -9.53 -3.16 17.29
N ASN A 165 -9.02 -2.85 18.49
CA ASN A 165 -8.22 -3.73 19.33
C ASN A 165 -6.95 -4.25 18.61
N LEU A 166 -6.35 -3.41 17.75
CA LEU A 166 -5.04 -3.65 17.13
C LEU A 166 -3.97 -2.85 17.88
N ASN A 167 -2.71 -3.24 17.72
CA ASN A 167 -1.56 -2.52 18.29
C ASN A 167 -0.66 -2.03 17.14
N MET A 168 -1.20 -1.14 16.31
CA MET A 168 -0.46 -0.53 15.21
C MET A 168 0.33 0.70 15.68
N THR A 169 1.38 1.04 14.96
CA THR A 169 2.22 2.21 15.25
C THR A 169 1.96 3.38 14.29
N ASP A 170 1.37 3.12 13.09
CA ASP A 170 1.15 4.12 12.04
C ASP A 170 -0.08 3.79 11.17
N VAL A 171 -1.25 4.32 11.52
CA VAL A 171 -2.50 4.09 10.78
C VAL A 171 -2.52 4.83 9.43
N GLU A 172 -1.84 5.98 9.33
CA GLU A 172 -1.87 6.89 8.18
C GLU A 172 -0.82 6.56 7.10
N THR A 173 -0.08 5.45 7.24
CA THR A 173 0.89 5.05 6.23
C THR A 173 0.22 4.79 4.88
N GLY A 174 0.82 5.25 3.78
CA GLY A 174 0.38 4.91 2.40
C GLY A 174 0.78 3.50 2.00
N TYR A 175 1.88 2.95 2.55
CA TYR A 175 2.30 1.59 2.24
C TYR A 175 1.43 0.56 2.92
N LYS A 176 0.52 -0.01 2.13
CA LYS A 176 -0.41 -1.06 2.55
C LYS A 176 -0.45 -2.16 1.50
N ALA A 177 -0.12 -3.38 1.92
CA ALA A 177 -0.18 -4.57 1.09
C ALA A 177 -1.24 -5.54 1.60
N PHE A 178 -1.89 -6.23 0.69
CA PHE A 178 -3.01 -7.12 0.97
C PHE A 178 -2.93 -8.39 0.13
N ARG A 179 -3.50 -9.48 0.63
CA ARG A 179 -3.95 -10.53 -0.28
C ARG A 179 -4.95 -9.95 -1.28
N GLY A 180 -4.78 -10.23 -2.57
CA GLY A 180 -5.58 -9.63 -3.62
C GLY A 180 -7.09 -9.86 -3.45
N GLU A 181 -7.48 -11.05 -2.96
CA GLU A 181 -8.88 -11.38 -2.66
C GLU A 181 -9.53 -10.48 -1.61
N ILE A 182 -8.75 -9.94 -0.65
CA ILE A 182 -9.26 -9.03 0.36
C ILE A 182 -9.59 -7.68 -0.26
N ILE A 183 -8.60 -7.07 -0.91
CA ILE A 183 -8.75 -5.67 -1.36
C ILE A 183 -9.70 -5.53 -2.55
N ARG A 184 -9.74 -6.52 -3.46
CA ARG A 184 -10.70 -6.51 -4.58
C ARG A 184 -12.15 -6.65 -4.13
N ASN A 185 -12.39 -7.36 -3.03
CA ASN A 185 -13.73 -7.53 -2.46
C ASN A 185 -14.10 -6.43 -1.45
N MET A 186 -13.16 -5.60 -1.03
CA MET A 186 -13.44 -4.53 -0.08
C MET A 186 -14.29 -3.43 -0.74
N THR A 187 -15.41 -3.09 -0.09
CA THR A 187 -16.23 -1.93 -0.46
C THR A 187 -15.62 -0.69 0.19
N ILE A 188 -14.93 0.14 -0.58
CA ILE A 188 -14.35 1.40 -0.11
C ILE A 188 -15.34 2.51 -0.40
N VAL A 189 -15.66 3.36 0.59
CA VAL A 189 -16.68 4.41 0.48
C VAL A 189 -16.19 5.79 0.93
N SER A 190 -14.96 5.89 1.45
CA SER A 190 -14.34 7.16 1.77
C SER A 190 -13.93 7.91 0.50
N SER A 191 -13.60 9.18 0.66
CA SER A 191 -13.04 10.03 -0.37
C SER A 191 -11.74 10.68 0.12
N GLY A 192 -10.98 11.28 -0.78
CA GLY A 192 -9.74 11.99 -0.46
C GLY A 192 -8.72 11.09 0.24
N PHE A 193 -8.33 11.42 1.45
CA PHE A 193 -7.36 10.69 2.28
C PHE A 193 -8.02 9.75 3.30
N GLY A 194 -9.27 9.37 3.12
CA GLY A 194 -9.98 8.49 4.05
C GLY A 194 -9.67 7.00 3.88
N PHE A 195 -9.00 6.62 2.79
CA PHE A 195 -8.66 5.22 2.49
C PHE A 195 -7.86 4.56 3.62
N GLU A 196 -6.85 5.25 4.14
CA GLU A 196 -5.91 4.70 5.10
C GLU A 196 -6.61 4.19 6.37
N VAL A 197 -7.52 4.98 6.93
CA VAL A 197 -8.25 4.62 8.15
C VAL A 197 -9.43 3.68 7.88
N GLU A 198 -10.10 3.82 6.73
CA GLU A 198 -11.19 2.93 6.34
C GLU A 198 -10.75 1.48 6.20
N VAL A 199 -9.62 1.28 5.51
CA VAL A 199 -9.07 -0.05 5.25
C VAL A 199 -8.67 -0.74 6.54
N VAL A 200 -8.00 -0.04 7.47
CA VAL A 200 -7.62 -0.60 8.77
C VAL A 200 -8.86 -1.05 9.54
N ALA A 201 -9.89 -0.20 9.64
CA ALA A 201 -11.13 -0.54 10.34
C ALA A 201 -11.85 -1.76 9.74
N LYS A 202 -11.83 -1.90 8.41
CA LYS A 202 -12.50 -3.01 7.69
C LYS A 202 -11.72 -4.31 7.79
N ILE A 203 -10.39 -4.28 7.67
CA ILE A 203 -9.54 -5.47 7.81
C ILE A 203 -9.59 -5.99 9.26
N ALA A 204 -9.58 -5.11 10.26
CA ALA A 204 -9.71 -5.51 11.66
C ALA A 204 -10.96 -6.39 11.92
N LYS A 205 -12.06 -6.12 11.21
CA LYS A 205 -13.31 -6.89 11.32
C LYS A 205 -13.19 -8.32 10.76
N LEU A 206 -12.24 -8.58 9.85
CA LEU A 206 -11.98 -9.94 9.34
C LEU A 206 -11.29 -10.84 10.36
N LYS A 207 -10.66 -10.26 11.40
CA LYS A 207 -9.88 -10.98 12.42
C LYS A 207 -8.77 -11.86 11.81
N VAL A 208 -8.12 -11.36 10.77
CA VAL A 208 -7.01 -12.01 10.07
C VAL A 208 -5.68 -11.53 10.61
N PRO A 209 -4.57 -12.30 10.42
CA PRO A 209 -3.24 -11.84 10.78
C PRO A 209 -2.84 -10.58 10.00
N ILE A 210 -2.48 -9.53 10.73
CA ILE A 210 -1.99 -8.25 10.22
C ILE A 210 -0.59 -8.04 10.77
N TYR A 211 0.33 -7.61 9.91
CA TYR A 211 1.71 -7.32 10.30
C TYR A 211 2.05 -5.86 10.03
N GLU A 212 2.95 -5.29 10.81
CA GLU A 212 3.63 -4.03 10.52
C GLU A 212 5.11 -4.29 10.25
N VAL A 213 5.65 -3.56 9.28
CA VAL A 213 7.09 -3.59 8.96
C VAL A 213 7.65 -2.18 8.86
N PRO A 214 8.90 -1.94 9.24
CA PRO A 214 9.54 -0.65 9.08
C PRO A 214 9.75 -0.34 7.59
N ILE A 215 9.53 0.93 7.24
CA ILE A 215 9.73 1.44 5.88
C ILE A 215 10.55 2.73 5.89
N SER A 216 11.20 3.02 4.76
CA SER A 216 11.86 4.29 4.51
C SER A 216 10.81 5.35 4.16
N TYR A 217 10.99 6.56 4.70
CA TYR A 217 10.07 7.65 4.43
C TYR A 217 10.83 8.96 4.22
N TYR A 218 10.67 9.55 3.05
CA TYR A 218 11.33 10.80 2.61
C TYR A 218 10.30 11.93 2.48
N GLY A 219 9.53 12.18 3.54
CA GLY A 219 8.42 13.11 3.53
C GLY A 219 8.79 14.49 3.00
N ARG A 220 7.90 15.06 2.16
CA ARG A 220 8.04 16.41 1.61
C ARG A 220 7.80 17.48 2.67
N THR A 221 8.48 18.62 2.55
CA THR A 221 8.19 19.82 3.33
C THR A 221 7.03 20.61 2.70
N TYR A 222 6.55 21.66 3.40
CA TYR A 222 5.53 22.55 2.85
C TYR A 222 6.00 23.27 1.58
N ASP A 223 7.30 23.65 1.53
CA ASP A 223 7.92 24.26 0.36
C ASP A 223 8.03 23.27 -0.81
N GLU A 224 8.07 21.97 -0.52
CA GLU A 224 8.08 20.86 -1.48
C GLU A 224 6.66 20.40 -1.87
N GLY A 225 5.59 21.14 -1.48
CA GLY A 225 4.22 20.92 -1.94
C GLY A 225 3.34 20.07 -1.03
N LYS A 226 3.68 19.88 0.24
CA LYS A 226 2.81 19.17 1.19
C LYS A 226 1.49 19.92 1.41
N LYS A 227 0.35 19.24 1.22
CA LYS A 227 -1.00 19.84 1.21
C LYS A 227 -1.92 19.32 2.33
N VAL A 228 -1.41 18.99 3.50
CA VAL A 228 -2.25 18.48 4.61
C VAL A 228 -2.75 19.64 5.46
N ALA A 229 -4.07 19.79 5.58
CA ALA A 229 -4.74 20.81 6.40
C ALA A 229 -5.24 20.23 7.74
N LEU A 230 -5.49 21.10 8.74
CA LEU A 230 -6.09 20.70 10.01
C LEU A 230 -7.47 20.06 9.85
N THR A 231 -8.23 20.47 8.84
CA THR A 231 -9.54 19.92 8.48
C THR A 231 -9.45 18.43 8.12
N ASP A 232 -8.35 18.01 7.46
CA ASP A 232 -8.14 16.62 7.09
C ASP A 232 -8.01 15.73 8.33
N GLY A 233 -7.36 16.25 9.38
CA GLY A 233 -7.25 15.56 10.67
C GLY A 233 -8.61 15.35 11.35
N LEU A 234 -9.50 16.35 11.34
CA LEU A 234 -10.85 16.22 11.91
C LEU A 234 -11.70 15.23 11.12
N ILE A 235 -11.58 15.26 9.79
CA ILE A 235 -12.24 14.30 8.91
C ILE A 235 -11.73 12.88 9.22
N ALA A 236 -10.42 12.69 9.36
CA ALA A 236 -9.83 11.40 9.70
C ALA A 236 -10.36 10.84 11.03
N VAL A 237 -10.46 11.68 12.09
CA VAL A 237 -11.08 11.30 13.37
C VAL A 237 -12.50 10.80 13.17
N TRP A 238 -13.31 11.57 12.43
CA TRP A 238 -14.68 11.15 12.13
C TRP A 238 -14.75 9.83 11.37
N LEU A 239 -13.88 9.64 10.37
CA LEU A 239 -13.83 8.41 9.58
C LEU A 239 -13.41 7.20 10.42
N VAL A 240 -12.42 7.36 11.33
CA VAL A 240 -12.05 6.31 12.29
C VAL A 240 -13.27 5.88 13.11
N ILE A 241 -14.01 6.82 13.67
CA ILE A 241 -15.23 6.54 14.46
C ILE A 241 -16.30 5.87 13.57
N ARG A 242 -16.58 6.47 12.42
CA ARG A 242 -17.60 5.99 11.49
C ARG A 242 -17.38 4.54 11.06
N PHE A 243 -16.17 4.22 10.58
CA PHE A 243 -15.89 2.89 10.05
C PHE A 243 -15.76 1.83 11.13
N ASN A 244 -15.38 2.18 12.34
CA ASN A 244 -15.29 1.22 13.43
C ASN A 244 -16.65 0.94 14.07
N LEU A 245 -17.46 1.97 14.35
CA LEU A 245 -18.70 1.83 15.12
C LEU A 245 -19.94 1.65 14.24
N PHE A 246 -19.99 2.27 13.06
CA PHE A 246 -21.20 2.33 12.23
C PHE A 246 -21.10 1.55 10.91
N CYS A 247 -20.00 0.85 10.65
CA CYS A 247 -19.83 0.00 9.47
C CYS A 247 -19.79 -1.48 9.89
N SER A 248 -20.71 -2.29 9.38
CA SER A 248 -20.72 -3.72 9.66
C SER A 248 -19.70 -4.48 8.80
N LEU A 249 -19.36 -5.72 9.21
CA LEU A 249 -18.51 -6.60 8.41
C LEU A 249 -19.11 -6.86 7.01
N ARG A 250 -20.41 -7.11 6.93
CA ARG A 250 -21.11 -7.34 5.64
C ARG A 250 -21.09 -6.13 4.73
N ALA A 251 -21.22 -4.92 5.29
CA ALA A 251 -21.11 -3.69 4.50
C ALA A 251 -19.69 -3.36 4.06
N SER A 252 -18.68 -4.00 4.68
CA SER A 252 -17.27 -3.77 4.39
C SER A 252 -16.76 -4.53 3.17
N PHE A 253 -17.46 -5.57 2.72
CA PHE A 253 -17.01 -6.44 1.63
C PHE A 253 -18.19 -6.80 0.72
N LYS A 254 -17.92 -6.87 -0.60
CA LYS A 254 -18.86 -7.36 -1.61
C LYS A 254 -19.17 -8.83 -1.38
N GLU A 255 -18.10 -9.61 -1.18
CA GLU A 255 -18.12 -11.00 -0.78
C GLU A 255 -17.10 -11.18 0.33
N LEU A 256 -17.44 -11.93 1.38
CA LEU A 256 -16.50 -12.20 2.45
C LEU A 256 -15.37 -13.10 1.91
N PRO A 257 -14.11 -12.64 1.95
CA PRO A 257 -13.00 -13.44 1.48
C PRO A 257 -12.91 -14.73 2.29
N GLN A 258 -12.81 -15.87 1.61
CA GLN A 258 -12.63 -17.18 2.24
C GLN A 258 -11.15 -17.36 2.62
N LEU A 259 -10.72 -16.61 3.62
CA LEU A 259 -9.35 -16.65 4.13
C LEU A 259 -9.16 -17.93 4.97
N GLN A 260 -8.96 -19.04 4.28
CA GLN A 260 -8.43 -20.23 4.96
C GLN A 260 -7.00 -19.89 5.40
N SER A 261 -6.57 -20.47 6.54
CA SER A 261 -5.21 -20.44 7.08
C SER A 261 -4.21 -21.22 6.18
N ARG A 262 -4.27 -21.00 4.87
CA ARG A 262 -3.40 -21.64 3.90
C ARG A 262 -2.32 -20.67 3.46
N PRO A 263 -1.07 -21.15 3.25
CA PRO A 263 -0.06 -20.42 2.49
C PRO A 263 -0.69 -19.89 1.20
N LEU A 264 -0.23 -18.75 0.74
CA LEU A 264 -0.68 -18.19 -0.54
C LEU A 264 -0.44 -19.27 -1.61
N HIS A 265 -1.50 -19.75 -2.26
CA HIS A 265 -1.34 -20.75 -3.33
C HIS A 265 -0.79 -20.01 -4.56
N LEU A 266 0.53 -19.98 -4.66
CA LEU A 266 1.23 -19.44 -5.82
C LEU A 266 1.46 -20.58 -6.82
N PRO A 267 1.02 -20.48 -8.08
CA PRO A 267 1.28 -21.50 -9.08
C PRO A 267 2.81 -21.71 -9.21
N GLY A 268 3.27 -22.95 -9.03
CA GLY A 268 4.69 -23.32 -9.17
C GLY A 268 5.51 -23.32 -7.88
N VAL A 269 4.95 -22.98 -6.71
CA VAL A 269 5.61 -23.16 -5.41
C VAL A 269 5.08 -24.41 -4.75
N THR A 270 5.87 -25.49 -4.74
CA THR A 270 5.60 -26.67 -3.91
C THR A 270 5.85 -26.30 -2.45
N SER A 271 4.84 -26.44 -1.60
CA SER A 271 4.99 -26.21 -0.16
C SER A 271 5.86 -27.32 0.45
N ASN A 272 7.11 -27.04 0.73
CA ASN A 272 8.02 -27.92 1.50
C ASN A 272 7.65 -27.99 3.00
N ALA A 273 6.40 -27.76 3.37
CA ALA A 273 5.95 -27.77 4.76
C ALA A 273 5.58 -29.18 5.29
N GLN A 274 5.86 -30.25 4.53
CA GLN A 274 5.52 -31.62 4.96
C GLN A 274 6.72 -32.50 5.36
N GLU A 275 7.94 -31.99 5.35
CA GLU A 275 9.13 -32.82 5.67
C GLU A 275 9.78 -32.59 7.05
N LEU A 276 9.12 -31.88 7.95
CA LEU A 276 9.61 -31.73 9.35
C LEU A 276 8.58 -32.22 10.36
N GLY A 277 8.14 -33.47 10.20
CA GLY A 277 7.20 -34.11 11.12
C GLY A 277 7.31 -35.63 11.08
N GLU A 278 8.46 -36.18 11.46
CA GLU A 278 8.63 -37.53 12.05
C GLU A 278 9.70 -37.49 13.14
#